data_9eb6d3a033d9c644f4b1b9f921776ff0
#
_entry.id   9eb6d3a033d9c644f4b1b9f921776ff0
#
_cell.length_a   1.000
_cell.length_b   1.000
_cell.length_c   1.000
_cell.angle_alpha   90.00
_cell.angle_beta   90.00
_cell.angle_gamma   90.00
#
_symmetry.space_group_name_H-M   'P 1'
#
loop_
_entity.id
_entity.type
_entity.pdbx_description
1 polymer ?
#
loop_
_entity_poly.entity_id
_entity_poly.type
_entity_poly.pdbx_seq_one_letter_code
_entity_poly.pdbx_strand_id
1 'polypeptide(L)'
;MMGSILPWAIDKNTIIWGSGTLSSQDPLWNTIEKPLSVRAVRGPLTRQLLLSRGIDCPEVYGDPALLFPRFYSPNVEKRYKFGVILHVSTQANAAVYSKLNAILGGNMLIINPKQFSSWLSFIDDICSCNTILSSSLHGIIIADAYEIPNAWISLDENHPDNNFKFKDYYNKSWFLTKEE
;
A
#
# COMPACT_ATOMS: atom_id res chain seq x y z
N MET A 1 9.35 -10.35 -3.16
CA MET A 1 9.57 -9.13 -2.36
C MET A 1 8.37 -8.22 -2.56
N MET A 2 7.75 -7.71 -1.49
CA MET A 2 6.57 -6.82 -1.56
C MET A 2 6.98 -5.38 -1.29
N GLY A 3 6.23 -4.41 -1.87
CA GLY A 3 6.34 -3.02 -1.53
C GLY A 3 6.84 -2.11 -2.63
N SER A 4 7.10 -0.86 -2.26
CA SER A 4 7.61 0.18 -3.17
C SER A 4 9.15 0.19 -3.17
N ILE A 5 9.74 -0.93 -3.57
CA ILE A 5 11.17 -1.22 -3.41
C ILE A 5 11.96 -1.31 -4.72
N LEU A 6 11.29 -1.36 -5.87
CA LEU A 6 11.95 -1.13 -7.13
C LEU A 6 12.47 0.33 -7.12
N PRO A 7 13.58 0.70 -7.52
CA PRO A 7 14.72 0.08 -8.16
C PRO A 7 15.81 -0.45 -7.21
N TRP A 8 15.62 -0.40 -5.89
CA TRP A 8 16.65 -0.81 -4.92
C TRP A 8 16.91 -2.31 -4.90
N ALA A 9 15.96 -3.09 -5.42
CA ALA A 9 15.96 -4.54 -5.33
C ALA A 9 16.05 -5.24 -6.68
N ILE A 10 16.24 -4.52 -7.79
CA ILE A 10 16.31 -5.13 -9.12
C ILE A 10 17.78 -5.44 -9.47
N ASP A 11 18.05 -6.72 -9.69
CA ASP A 11 19.27 -7.26 -10.26
C ASP A 11 18.94 -8.38 -11.25
N LYS A 12 19.96 -8.93 -11.90
CA LYS A 12 19.83 -10.01 -12.89
C LYS A 12 19.22 -11.32 -12.37
N ASN A 13 19.14 -11.52 -11.06
CA ASN A 13 18.58 -12.72 -10.42
C ASN A 13 17.16 -12.45 -9.88
N THR A 14 16.67 -11.22 -9.98
CA THR A 14 15.40 -10.81 -9.39
C THR A 14 14.22 -11.27 -10.23
N ILE A 15 13.23 -11.88 -9.58
CA ILE A 15 11.88 -12.09 -10.12
C ILE A 15 10.95 -11.06 -9.49
N ILE A 16 10.36 -10.19 -10.31
CA ILE A 16 9.41 -9.18 -9.85
C ILE A 16 8.00 -9.76 -9.86
N TRP A 17 7.33 -9.68 -8.70
CA TRP A 17 5.94 -10.13 -8.54
C TRP A 17 5.17 -9.18 -7.61
N GLY A 18 4.42 -8.24 -8.22
CA GLY A 18 3.53 -7.31 -7.54
C GLY A 18 4.20 -6.13 -6.83
N SER A 19 5.52 -5.97 -6.95
CA SER A 19 6.22 -4.81 -6.40
C SER A 19 6.04 -3.58 -7.28
N GLY A 20 6.18 -2.40 -6.67
CA GLY A 20 6.20 -1.12 -7.37
C GLY A 20 7.34 -0.22 -6.89
N THR A 21 7.30 1.05 -7.25
CA THR A 21 8.27 2.05 -6.80
C THR A 21 7.62 3.14 -5.95
N LEU A 22 8.44 3.86 -5.20
CA LEU A 22 8.04 5.08 -4.50
C LEU A 22 7.90 6.25 -5.47
N SER A 23 8.88 6.40 -6.36
CA SER A 23 9.01 7.52 -7.28
C SER A 23 9.48 7.06 -8.65
N SER A 24 9.03 7.75 -9.69
CA SER A 24 9.56 7.61 -11.05
C SER A 24 10.90 8.31 -11.25
N GLN A 25 11.24 9.22 -10.35
CA GLN A 25 12.42 10.08 -10.43
C GLN A 25 13.58 9.58 -9.56
N ASP A 26 13.44 8.41 -8.91
CA ASP A 26 14.53 7.85 -8.11
C ASP A 26 15.78 7.65 -8.98
N PRO A 27 16.93 8.23 -8.60
CA PRO A 27 18.18 8.14 -9.41
C PRO A 27 18.64 6.70 -9.66
N LEU A 28 18.30 5.77 -8.77
CA LEU A 28 18.65 4.36 -8.92
C LEU A 28 18.01 3.71 -10.16
N TRP A 29 16.96 4.30 -10.72
CA TRP A 29 16.39 3.83 -11.99
C TRP A 29 17.38 3.87 -13.16
N ASN A 30 18.43 4.68 -13.08
CA ASN A 30 19.48 4.78 -14.11
C ASN A 30 20.54 3.68 -13.98
N THR A 31 20.55 2.93 -12.88
CA THR A 31 21.59 1.94 -12.55
C THR A 31 21.04 0.52 -12.39
N ILE A 32 19.75 0.31 -12.61
CA ILE A 32 19.14 -1.02 -12.49
C ILE A 32 19.65 -1.97 -13.56
N GLU A 33 19.83 -3.22 -13.18
CA GLU A 33 20.06 -4.32 -14.11
C GLU A 33 18.72 -4.87 -14.63
N LYS A 34 18.76 -5.53 -15.80
CA LYS A 34 17.57 -6.24 -16.30
C LYS A 34 17.26 -7.43 -15.37
N PRO A 35 16.06 -7.52 -14.80
CA PRO A 35 15.69 -8.63 -13.93
C PRO A 35 15.58 -9.95 -14.69
N LEU A 36 15.66 -11.06 -13.97
CA LEU A 36 15.46 -12.40 -14.53
C LEU A 36 14.08 -12.54 -15.17
N SER A 37 13.04 -12.06 -14.50
CA SER A 37 11.70 -11.98 -15.08
C SER A 37 10.81 -11.00 -14.32
N VAL A 38 9.76 -10.49 -15.02
CA VAL A 38 8.66 -9.75 -14.43
C VAL A 38 7.39 -10.57 -14.61
N ARG A 39 6.74 -10.96 -13.51
CA ARG A 39 5.49 -11.74 -13.51
C ARG A 39 4.26 -10.86 -13.31
N ALA A 40 4.40 -9.86 -12.47
CA ALA A 40 3.38 -8.86 -12.18
C ALA A 40 4.05 -7.63 -11.57
N VAL A 41 3.39 -6.49 -11.65
CA VAL A 41 3.77 -5.27 -10.93
C VAL A 41 2.57 -4.71 -10.16
N ARG A 42 2.81 -3.81 -9.22
CA ARG A 42 1.74 -3.23 -8.42
C ARG A 42 0.69 -2.50 -9.27
N GLY A 43 1.12 -1.75 -10.27
CA GLY A 43 0.20 -0.99 -11.11
C GLY A 43 0.78 -0.57 -12.45
N PRO A 44 -0.06 0.07 -13.31
CA PRO A 44 0.30 0.41 -14.68
C PRO A 44 1.40 1.46 -14.80
N LEU A 45 1.53 2.37 -13.84
CA LEU A 45 2.61 3.37 -13.88
C LEU A 45 3.99 2.72 -13.65
N THR A 46 4.07 1.74 -12.75
CA THR A 46 5.28 0.94 -12.58
C THR A 46 5.60 0.15 -13.85
N ARG A 47 4.60 -0.44 -14.53
CA ARG A 47 4.78 -1.11 -15.81
C ARG A 47 5.35 -0.17 -16.87
N GLN A 48 4.75 1.00 -17.05
CA GLN A 48 5.24 2.01 -18.02
C GLN A 48 6.70 2.38 -17.75
N LEU A 49 7.07 2.49 -16.47
CA LEU A 49 8.41 2.82 -16.05
C LEU A 49 9.43 1.72 -16.40
N LEU A 50 9.06 0.45 -16.27
CA LEU A 50 9.89 -0.69 -16.69
C LEU A 50 10.03 -0.76 -18.21
N LEU A 51 8.93 -0.62 -18.95
CA LEU A 51 8.93 -0.62 -20.42
C LEU A 51 9.79 0.50 -20.99
N SER A 52 9.74 1.72 -20.41
CA SER A 52 10.59 2.85 -20.86
C SER A 52 12.08 2.58 -20.69
N ARG A 53 12.45 1.56 -19.92
CA ARG A 53 13.85 1.10 -19.69
C ARG A 53 14.19 -0.19 -20.44
N GLY A 54 13.34 -0.59 -21.38
CA GLY A 54 13.56 -1.81 -22.18
C GLY A 54 13.40 -3.11 -21.39
N ILE A 55 12.68 -3.07 -20.25
CA ILE A 55 12.35 -4.24 -19.43
C ILE A 55 10.95 -4.67 -19.76
N ASP A 56 10.78 -5.86 -20.35
CA ASP A 56 9.48 -6.44 -20.66
C ASP A 56 8.67 -6.66 -19.38
N CYS A 57 7.41 -6.25 -19.41
CA CYS A 57 6.50 -6.33 -18.26
C CYS A 57 5.08 -6.66 -18.74
N PRO A 58 4.50 -7.78 -18.28
CA PRO A 58 3.14 -8.15 -18.66
C PRO A 58 2.11 -7.18 -18.05
N GLU A 59 0.89 -7.19 -18.60
CA GLU A 59 -0.25 -6.43 -18.06
C GLU A 59 -0.91 -7.20 -16.91
N VAL A 60 -0.12 -7.54 -15.91
CA VAL A 60 -0.60 -8.22 -14.70
C VAL A 60 -0.30 -7.32 -13.51
N TYR A 61 -1.37 -6.89 -12.83
CA TYR A 61 -1.28 -5.91 -11.75
C TYR A 61 -1.77 -6.49 -10.43
N GLY A 62 -1.16 -6.06 -9.34
CA GLY A 62 -1.56 -6.38 -7.98
C GLY A 62 -0.38 -6.42 -7.02
N ASP A 63 -0.67 -6.12 -5.76
CA ASP A 63 0.28 -6.33 -4.66
C ASP A 63 0.02 -7.69 -4.04
N PRO A 64 1.05 -8.50 -3.70
CA PRO A 64 0.86 -9.79 -3.04
C PRO A 64 0.05 -9.75 -1.74
N ALA A 65 0.02 -8.61 -1.04
CA ALA A 65 -0.80 -8.45 0.17
C ALA A 65 -2.31 -8.60 -0.10
N LEU A 66 -2.78 -8.45 -1.34
CA LEU A 66 -4.15 -8.74 -1.73
C LEU A 66 -4.53 -10.23 -1.58
N LEU A 67 -3.54 -11.10 -1.43
CA LEU A 67 -3.75 -12.54 -1.25
C LEU A 67 -3.87 -12.96 0.23
N PHE A 68 -3.67 -12.07 1.19
CA PHE A 68 -3.74 -12.40 2.62
C PHE A 68 -5.04 -13.11 3.05
N PRO A 69 -6.24 -12.79 2.53
CA PRO A 69 -7.46 -13.51 2.90
C PRO A 69 -7.44 -15.00 2.54
N ARG A 70 -6.56 -15.43 1.62
CA ARG A 70 -6.37 -16.86 1.31
C ARG A 70 -5.61 -17.61 2.41
N PHE A 71 -4.88 -16.90 3.25
CA PHE A 71 -4.02 -17.48 4.28
C PHE A 71 -4.52 -17.22 5.68
N TYR A 72 -5.31 -16.14 5.85
CA TYR A 72 -5.84 -15.77 7.14
C TYR A 72 -7.22 -15.13 7.01
N SER A 73 -8.18 -15.65 7.77
CA SER A 73 -9.53 -15.11 7.90
C SER A 73 -9.75 -14.68 9.35
N PRO A 74 -9.72 -13.37 9.65
CA PRO A 74 -9.91 -12.87 11.01
C PRO A 74 -11.29 -13.21 11.56
N ASN A 75 -11.34 -13.62 12.82
CA ASN A 75 -12.59 -13.78 13.55
C ASN A 75 -12.68 -12.69 14.64
N VAL A 76 -12.91 -11.45 14.21
CA VAL A 76 -12.95 -10.28 15.07
C VAL A 76 -14.24 -9.49 14.86
N GLU A 77 -14.79 -8.96 15.96
CA GLU A 77 -15.94 -8.07 15.91
C GLU A 77 -15.53 -6.64 15.52
N LYS A 78 -16.43 -5.92 14.86
CA LYS A 78 -16.27 -4.48 14.58
C LYS A 78 -16.43 -3.69 15.88
N ARG A 79 -15.34 -3.10 16.36
CA ARG A 79 -15.29 -2.34 17.62
C ARG A 79 -15.06 -0.85 17.43
N TYR A 80 -14.43 -0.48 16.31
CA TYR A 80 -14.05 0.90 16.05
C TYR A 80 -14.73 1.41 14.79
N LYS A 81 -15.17 2.67 14.84
CA LYS A 81 -15.73 3.35 13.66
C LYS A 81 -14.63 3.59 12.63
N PHE A 82 -13.45 4.01 13.09
CA PHE A 82 -12.31 4.31 12.23
C PHE A 82 -11.05 3.61 12.71
N GLY A 83 -10.29 3.02 11.78
CA GLY A 83 -8.90 2.66 11.97
C GLY A 83 -8.00 3.67 11.25
N VAL A 84 -7.00 4.18 11.94
CA VAL A 84 -6.08 5.18 11.39
C VAL A 84 -4.68 4.59 11.29
N ILE A 85 -4.16 4.49 10.07
CA ILE A 85 -2.83 3.94 9.80
C ILE A 85 -1.96 5.06 9.23
N LEU A 86 -1.08 5.62 10.07
CA LEU A 86 -0.18 6.68 9.64
C LEU A 86 1.11 6.10 9.05
N HIS A 87 1.65 6.80 8.05
CA HIS A 87 2.97 6.47 7.52
C HIS A 87 4.03 6.60 8.61
N VAL A 88 5.05 5.76 8.56
CA VAL A 88 6.10 5.68 9.59
C VAL A 88 6.81 7.00 9.87
N SER A 89 6.87 7.92 8.91
CA SER A 89 7.45 9.25 9.08
C SER A 89 6.56 10.21 9.88
N THR A 90 5.26 9.94 9.98
CA THR A 90 4.27 10.83 10.64
C THR A 90 3.77 10.31 11.98
N GLN A 91 4.14 9.09 12.38
CA GLN A 91 3.64 8.41 13.58
C GLN A 91 4.02 9.08 14.91
N ALA A 92 5.09 9.86 14.95
CA ALA A 92 5.55 10.53 16.17
C ALA A 92 4.86 11.89 16.44
N ASN A 93 3.92 12.31 15.60
CA ASN A 93 3.33 13.64 15.69
C ASN A 93 2.03 13.65 16.52
N ALA A 94 2.13 13.94 17.81
CA ALA A 94 0.99 14.02 18.74
C ALA A 94 -0.09 15.03 18.28
N ALA A 95 0.29 16.11 17.59
CA ALA A 95 -0.66 17.11 17.09
C ALA A 95 -1.55 16.55 15.98
N VAL A 96 -1.03 15.64 15.15
CA VAL A 96 -1.82 14.93 14.13
C VAL A 96 -2.87 14.05 14.79
N TYR A 97 -2.50 13.29 15.82
CA TYR A 97 -3.45 12.44 16.56
C TYR A 97 -4.56 13.25 17.24
N SER A 98 -4.21 14.38 17.86
CA SER A 98 -5.19 15.26 18.49
C SER A 98 -6.18 15.83 17.48
N LYS A 99 -5.72 16.27 16.32
CA LYS A 99 -6.59 16.75 15.23
C LYS A 99 -7.49 15.64 14.70
N LEU A 100 -6.96 14.45 14.45
CA LEU A 100 -7.75 13.31 14.00
C LEU A 100 -8.81 12.92 15.02
N ASN A 101 -8.46 12.89 16.32
CA ASN A 101 -9.40 12.58 17.39
C ASN A 101 -10.53 13.60 17.48
N ALA A 102 -10.23 14.89 17.35
CA ALA A 102 -11.23 15.95 17.33
C ALA A 102 -12.20 15.81 16.12
N ILE A 103 -11.68 15.46 14.94
CA ILE A 103 -12.49 15.32 13.72
C ILE A 103 -13.32 14.03 13.74
N LEU A 104 -12.75 12.92 14.20
CA LEU A 104 -13.36 11.59 14.12
C LEU A 104 -14.22 11.23 15.33
N GLY A 105 -14.28 12.09 16.36
CA GLY A 105 -15.17 11.94 17.50
C GLY A 105 -14.77 10.83 18.49
N GLY A 106 -13.50 10.48 18.59
CA GLY A 106 -12.95 9.62 19.63
C GLY A 106 -13.13 8.11 19.43
N ASN A 107 -13.99 7.65 18.52
CA ASN A 107 -14.17 6.21 18.24
C ASN A 107 -13.22 5.74 17.12
N MET A 108 -11.93 5.79 17.41
CA MET A 108 -10.89 5.37 16.46
C MET A 108 -9.83 4.48 17.12
N LEU A 109 -9.25 3.57 16.33
CA LEU A 109 -8.08 2.79 16.66
C LEU A 109 -6.88 3.33 15.88
N ILE A 110 -5.79 3.69 16.57
CA ILE A 110 -4.52 3.98 15.93
C ILE A 110 -3.78 2.68 15.71
N ILE A 111 -3.55 2.34 14.44
CA ILE A 111 -2.86 1.11 14.03
C ILE A 111 -1.46 1.48 13.59
N ASN A 112 -0.45 1.03 14.36
CA ASN A 112 0.95 1.34 14.08
C ASN A 112 1.62 0.22 13.28
N PRO A 113 2.00 0.44 12.01
CA PRO A 113 2.62 -0.59 11.17
C PRO A 113 4.05 -0.98 11.58
N LYS A 114 4.59 -0.40 12.67
CA LYS A 114 5.87 -0.80 13.28
C LYS A 114 5.74 -1.47 14.64
N GLN A 115 4.57 -1.43 15.25
CA GLN A 115 4.33 -1.90 16.61
C GLN A 115 3.16 -2.87 16.63
N PHE A 116 3.36 -4.03 16.08
CA PHE A 116 2.40 -5.13 16.16
C PHE A 116 3.11 -6.40 16.63
N SER A 117 2.41 -7.24 17.38
CA SER A 117 2.95 -8.50 17.91
C SER A 117 3.17 -9.54 16.80
N SER A 118 2.32 -9.51 15.78
CA SER A 118 2.37 -10.37 14.60
C SER A 118 1.64 -9.72 13.43
N TRP A 119 1.92 -10.16 12.20
CA TRP A 119 1.16 -9.72 11.03
C TRP A 119 -0.35 -10.06 11.15
N LEU A 120 -0.69 -11.12 11.88
CA LEU A 120 -2.09 -11.49 12.16
C LEU A 120 -2.77 -10.43 13.01
N SER A 121 -2.14 -9.98 14.11
CA SER A 121 -2.71 -8.93 14.97
C SER A 121 -2.88 -7.60 14.25
N PHE A 122 -2.00 -7.28 13.31
CA PHE A 122 -2.15 -6.10 12.46
C PHE A 122 -3.40 -6.19 11.57
N ILE A 123 -3.65 -7.37 11.01
CA ILE A 123 -4.86 -7.62 10.22
C ILE A 123 -6.11 -7.61 11.09
N ASP A 124 -6.05 -8.20 12.29
CA ASP A 124 -7.17 -8.18 13.25
C ASP A 124 -7.56 -6.76 13.63
N ASP A 125 -6.58 -5.90 13.88
CA ASP A 125 -6.82 -4.49 14.17
C ASP A 125 -7.51 -3.79 13.00
N ILE A 126 -7.05 -4.00 11.76
CA ILE A 126 -7.70 -3.48 10.55
C ILE A 126 -9.13 -4.00 10.44
N CYS A 127 -9.32 -5.30 10.61
CA CYS A 127 -10.63 -5.95 10.50
C CYS A 127 -11.60 -5.58 11.64
N SER A 128 -11.10 -5.10 12.77
CA SER A 128 -11.94 -4.60 13.88
C SER A 128 -12.52 -3.21 13.64
N CYS A 129 -12.14 -2.54 12.55
CA CYS A 129 -12.61 -1.20 12.18
C CYS A 129 -13.65 -1.25 11.06
N ASN A 130 -14.62 -0.31 11.08
CA ASN A 130 -15.60 -0.18 10.00
C ASN A 130 -15.02 0.49 8.76
N THR A 131 -14.10 1.44 8.95
CA THR A 131 -13.46 2.20 7.87
C THR A 131 -12.00 2.43 8.20
N ILE A 132 -11.13 2.30 7.22
CA ILE A 132 -9.69 2.59 7.36
C ILE A 132 -9.34 3.94 6.71
N LEU A 133 -8.68 4.80 7.46
CA LEU A 133 -8.06 6.02 6.96
C LEU A 133 -6.54 5.83 7.00
N SER A 134 -5.88 5.88 5.85
CA SER A 134 -4.47 5.53 5.82
C SER A 134 -3.62 6.48 4.98
N SER A 135 -2.50 6.93 5.52
CA SER A 135 -1.42 7.55 4.77
C SER A 135 -0.31 6.55 4.39
N SER A 136 -0.51 5.27 4.70
CA SER A 136 0.34 4.15 4.29
C SER A 136 -0.32 3.33 3.19
N LEU A 137 0.38 3.10 2.08
CA LEU A 137 -0.20 2.33 0.96
C LEU A 137 -0.58 0.90 1.37
N HIS A 138 0.23 0.21 2.19
CA HIS A 138 -0.12 -1.14 2.63
C HIS A 138 -1.34 -1.17 3.56
N GLY A 139 -1.61 -0.11 4.31
CA GLY A 139 -2.86 0.01 5.05
C GLY A 139 -4.08 -0.01 4.14
N ILE A 140 -4.00 0.68 2.99
CA ILE A 140 -5.04 0.66 1.95
C ILE A 140 -5.15 -0.73 1.32
N ILE A 141 -4.02 -1.30 0.86
CA ILE A 141 -4.00 -2.59 0.16
C ILE A 141 -4.59 -3.71 1.03
N ILE A 142 -4.26 -3.73 2.32
CA ILE A 142 -4.79 -4.75 3.25
C ILE A 142 -6.27 -4.50 3.53
N ALA A 143 -6.69 -3.24 3.68
CA ALA A 143 -8.12 -2.93 3.82
C ALA A 143 -8.91 -3.38 2.58
N ASP A 144 -8.40 -3.13 1.37
CA ASP A 144 -9.01 -3.62 0.12
C ASP A 144 -9.06 -5.15 0.07
N ALA A 145 -7.98 -5.82 0.49
CA ALA A 145 -7.93 -7.28 0.50
C ALA A 145 -9.03 -7.90 1.36
N TYR A 146 -9.37 -7.26 2.49
CA TYR A 146 -10.44 -7.69 3.40
C TYR A 146 -11.77 -6.96 3.18
N GLU A 147 -11.92 -6.29 2.05
CA GLU A 147 -13.17 -5.59 1.65
C GLU A 147 -13.64 -4.55 2.68
N ILE A 148 -12.70 -3.91 3.40
CA ILE A 148 -13.00 -2.87 4.38
C ILE A 148 -12.99 -1.51 3.67
N PRO A 149 -14.06 -0.72 3.78
CA PRO A 149 -14.10 0.65 3.27
C PRO A 149 -12.87 1.44 3.73
N ASN A 150 -12.21 2.11 2.80
CA ASN A 150 -11.00 2.83 3.15
C ASN A 150 -10.81 4.10 2.32
N ALA A 151 -10.00 5.01 2.85
CA ALA A 151 -9.60 6.22 2.16
C ALA A 151 -8.11 6.53 2.40
N TRP A 152 -7.46 6.95 1.34
CA TRP A 152 -6.13 7.54 1.46
C TRP A 152 -6.24 8.96 2.03
N ILE A 153 -5.48 9.21 3.10
CA ILE A 153 -5.32 10.55 3.69
C ILE A 153 -3.88 11.03 3.46
N SER A 154 -3.73 12.25 2.95
CA SER A 154 -2.44 12.92 2.85
C SER A 154 -2.26 13.86 4.03
N LEU A 155 -1.19 13.65 4.79
CA LEU A 155 -0.84 14.51 5.94
C LEU A 155 0.38 15.39 5.66
N ASP A 156 0.96 15.26 4.48
CA ASP A 156 2.15 15.97 4.05
C ASP A 156 1.94 16.50 2.63
N GLU A 157 1.78 17.81 2.52
CA GLU A 157 1.56 18.49 1.24
C GLU A 157 2.86 18.60 0.42
N ASN A 158 4.02 18.37 1.03
CA ASN A 158 5.33 18.64 0.45
C ASN A 158 6.05 17.42 -0.15
N HIS A 159 5.40 16.27 -0.28
CA HIS A 159 5.97 15.10 -0.95
C HIS A 159 5.34 14.84 -2.32
N PRO A 160 5.76 15.56 -3.39
CA PRO A 160 5.20 15.40 -4.73
C PRO A 160 5.33 13.97 -5.26
N ASP A 161 6.38 13.25 -4.88
CA ASP A 161 6.61 11.86 -5.30
C ASP A 161 5.90 10.81 -4.46
N ASN A 162 5.45 11.17 -3.26
CA ASN A 162 4.75 10.23 -2.37
C ASN A 162 3.39 9.78 -2.95
N ASN A 163 2.86 10.54 -3.91
CA ASN A 163 1.61 10.23 -4.59
C ASN A 163 1.77 9.18 -5.71
N PHE A 164 2.99 8.96 -6.22
CA PHE A 164 3.21 8.00 -7.32
C PHE A 164 2.72 6.59 -6.95
N LYS A 165 3.12 6.09 -5.77
CA LYS A 165 2.76 4.75 -5.31
C LYS A 165 1.25 4.55 -5.17
N PHE A 166 0.52 5.60 -4.73
CA PHE A 166 -0.94 5.56 -4.62
C PHE A 166 -1.60 5.64 -5.99
N LYS A 167 -1.15 6.58 -6.85
CA LYS A 167 -1.63 6.68 -8.23
C LYS A 167 -1.41 5.38 -9.01
N ASP A 168 -0.24 4.76 -8.84
CA ASP A 168 0.08 3.47 -9.45
C ASP A 168 -0.87 2.36 -8.97
N TYR A 169 -1.22 2.35 -7.69
CA TYR A 169 -2.14 1.38 -7.13
C TYR A 169 -3.58 1.62 -7.57
N TYR A 170 -4.08 2.85 -7.50
CA TYR A 170 -5.47 3.17 -7.84
C TYR A 170 -5.76 3.21 -9.35
N ASN A 171 -4.75 3.41 -10.19
CA ASN A 171 -4.92 3.48 -11.65
C ASN A 171 -5.10 2.10 -12.30
N LYS A 172 -5.72 1.16 -11.58
CA LYS A 172 -6.02 -0.19 -12.07
C LYS A 172 -7.44 -0.23 -12.60
N SER A 173 -7.59 -0.67 -13.82
CA SER A 173 -8.91 -0.85 -14.47
C SER A 173 -9.81 -1.88 -13.78
N TRP A 174 -9.26 -2.77 -12.92
CA TRP A 174 -10.06 -3.81 -12.29
C TRP A 174 -10.93 -3.35 -11.10
N PHE A 175 -10.70 -2.14 -10.55
CA PHE A 175 -11.63 -1.54 -9.60
C PHE A 175 -12.94 -1.10 -10.26
N LEU A 176 -12.98 -0.99 -11.59
CA LEU A 176 -14.15 -0.54 -12.34
C LEU A 176 -15.08 -1.69 -12.78
N THR A 177 -14.75 -2.95 -12.49
CA THR A 177 -15.53 -4.12 -12.93
C THR A 177 -16.35 -4.80 -11.84
N LYS A 178 -16.55 -4.16 -10.68
CA LYS A 178 -17.50 -4.62 -9.65
C LYS A 178 -18.86 -3.89 -9.70
N GLU A 179 -19.24 -3.35 -10.85
CA GLU A 179 -20.62 -2.97 -11.14
C GLU A 179 -21.18 -4.01 -12.13
N GLU A 180 -21.66 -5.14 -11.58
CA GLU A 180 -22.78 -5.96 -12.09
C GLU A 180 -23.09 -7.05 -11.07
#